data_3211966b44b9e0ba7b482bdc7bca0318
#
_entry.id   3211966b44b9e0ba7b482bdc7bca0318
#
_cell.length_a   1.000
_cell.length_b   1.000
_cell.length_c   1.000
_cell.angle_alpha   90.00
_cell.angle_beta   90.00
_cell.angle_gamma   90.00
#
_symmetry.space_group_name_H-M   'P 1'
#
loop_
_entity.id
_entity.type
_entity.pdbx_description
1 polymer ?
#
loop_
_entity_poly.entity_id
_entity_poly.type
_entity_poly.pdbx_seq_one_letter_code
_entity_poly.pdbx_strand_id
1 'polypeptide(L)'
;MVRCRAKGENYSYDFAASLQNTDEQSNLISERDLTAWKGAAERMLTNEIVLKVFSDYLNRDTDFEVVLTSRGYTVMGFDNHRQDWNTVDYCPTPEALRDSLLNAYESFRELEITGGDRDLTEKEEAQIIEEQNALTALCEKEAAKCSS
;
A
#
# COMPACT_ATOMS: atom_id res chain seq x y z
N MET A 1 6.13 -3.91 -32.04
CA MET A 1 7.10 -4.93 -31.55
C MET A 1 8.48 -4.29 -31.52
N VAL A 2 8.84 -3.67 -30.43
CA VAL A 2 10.16 -3.03 -30.26
C VAL A 2 11.06 -4.02 -29.56
N ARG A 3 11.99 -4.60 -30.32
CA ARG A 3 13.07 -5.41 -29.78
C ARG A 3 14.12 -4.47 -29.18
N CYS A 4 14.16 -4.31 -27.86
CA CYS A 4 15.33 -3.83 -27.19
C CYS A 4 16.42 -4.88 -27.26
N ARG A 5 17.37 -4.65 -28.16
CA ARG A 5 18.61 -5.41 -28.25
C ARG A 5 19.50 -4.91 -27.08
N ALA A 6 19.46 -5.61 -25.98
CA ALA A 6 20.47 -5.42 -24.95
C ALA A 6 21.81 -5.80 -25.56
N LYS A 7 22.73 -4.81 -25.65
CA LYS A 7 24.15 -5.07 -25.88
C LYS A 7 24.62 -5.94 -24.74
N GLY A 8 25.15 -7.10 -25.10
CA GLY A 8 25.76 -8.01 -24.16
C GLY A 8 27.02 -7.38 -23.54
N GLU A 9 26.86 -6.82 -22.40
CA GLU A 9 27.91 -6.75 -21.43
C GLU A 9 27.73 -7.95 -20.54
N ASN A 10 28.68 -8.90 -20.69
CA ASN A 10 28.85 -10.00 -19.79
C ASN A 10 29.13 -9.45 -18.39
N TYR A 11 28.12 -9.13 -17.66
CA TYR A 11 28.20 -9.12 -16.22
C TYR A 11 28.19 -10.58 -15.77
N SER A 12 29.34 -11.23 -15.93
CA SER A 12 29.65 -12.35 -15.06
C SER A 12 29.95 -11.74 -13.70
N TYR A 13 28.92 -11.29 -13.03
CA TYR A 13 28.99 -11.14 -11.59
C TYR A 13 29.26 -12.54 -11.06
N ASP A 14 30.46 -12.68 -10.54
CA ASP A 14 30.87 -13.86 -9.81
C ASP A 14 30.02 -13.94 -8.56
N PHE A 15 28.76 -14.37 -8.73
CA PHE A 15 27.79 -14.57 -7.66
C PHE A 15 28.33 -15.60 -6.65
N ALA A 16 29.22 -16.47 -7.08
CA ALA A 16 29.93 -17.43 -6.25
C ALA A 16 30.98 -16.75 -5.34
N ALA A 17 31.67 -15.71 -5.79
CA ALA A 17 32.64 -14.97 -4.95
C ALA A 17 31.94 -14.08 -3.91
N SER A 18 30.75 -13.60 -4.21
CA SER A 18 29.92 -12.84 -3.25
C SER A 18 29.33 -13.74 -2.16
N LEU A 19 29.05 -15.02 -2.46
CA LEU A 19 28.52 -16.00 -1.49
C LEU A 19 29.60 -16.51 -0.54
N GLN A 20 30.87 -16.54 -0.94
CA GLN A 20 31.95 -17.01 -0.09
C GLN A 20 32.33 -16.02 1.03
N ASN A 21 32.04 -14.74 0.85
CA ASN A 21 32.28 -13.73 1.89
C ASN A 21 31.12 -13.58 2.89
N THR A 22 29.97 -14.20 2.64
CA THR A 22 28.82 -14.13 3.53
C THR A 22 28.77 -15.29 4.53
N ASP A 23 29.47 -16.38 4.29
CA ASP A 23 29.43 -17.57 5.17
C ASP A 23 30.10 -17.34 6.55
N GLU A 24 31.04 -16.42 6.66
CA GLU A 24 31.64 -16.10 7.96
C GLU A 24 30.83 -15.12 8.80
N GLN A 25 29.94 -14.34 8.20
CA GLN A 25 29.07 -13.41 8.94
C GLN A 25 27.70 -14.01 9.30
N SER A 26 27.27 -15.08 8.66
CA SER A 26 25.98 -15.72 8.94
C SER A 26 25.94 -16.45 10.29
N ASN A 27 27.10 -16.75 10.89
CA ASN A 27 27.18 -17.38 12.21
C ASN A 27 27.02 -16.40 13.39
N LEU A 28 26.85 -15.10 13.15
CA LEU A 28 26.70 -14.08 14.19
C LEU A 28 25.25 -13.61 14.39
N ILE A 29 24.31 -14.12 13.62
CA ILE A 29 22.88 -13.83 13.85
C ILE A 29 22.43 -14.65 15.06
N SER A 30 22.17 -13.99 16.20
CA SER A 30 21.68 -14.66 17.40
C SER A 30 20.27 -15.23 17.18
N GLU A 31 19.92 -16.32 17.88
CA GLU A 31 18.55 -16.86 17.85
C GLU A 31 17.48 -15.81 18.20
N ARG A 32 17.86 -14.75 18.95
CA ARG A 32 16.99 -13.61 19.26
C ARG A 32 16.69 -12.75 18.03
N ASP A 33 17.67 -12.56 17.15
CA ASP A 33 17.47 -11.79 15.91
C ASP A 33 16.62 -12.57 14.91
N LEU A 34 16.77 -13.91 14.85
CA LEU A 34 15.91 -14.78 14.04
C LEU A 34 14.46 -14.80 14.52
N THR A 35 14.23 -14.79 15.84
CA THR A 35 12.86 -14.71 16.40
C THR A 35 12.26 -13.32 16.22
N ALA A 36 13.04 -12.25 16.35
CA ALA A 36 12.58 -10.89 16.08
C ALA A 36 12.25 -10.71 14.58
N TRP A 37 13.05 -11.31 13.70
CA TRP A 37 12.82 -11.26 12.25
C TRP A 37 11.61 -12.09 11.83
N LYS A 38 11.43 -13.29 12.40
CA LYS A 38 10.21 -14.10 12.22
C LYS A 38 8.97 -13.38 12.72
N GLY A 39 9.03 -12.77 13.90
CA GLY A 39 7.92 -11.99 14.45
C GLY A 39 7.59 -10.74 13.63
N ALA A 40 8.56 -10.12 12.96
CA ALA A 40 8.35 -9.00 12.05
C ALA A 40 7.75 -9.48 10.69
N ALA A 41 8.20 -10.63 10.17
CA ALA A 41 7.63 -11.24 8.97
C ALA A 41 6.18 -11.73 9.17
N GLU A 42 5.84 -12.16 10.38
CA GLU A 42 4.50 -12.63 10.76
C GLU A 42 3.47 -11.50 10.90
N ARG A 43 3.89 -10.23 10.91
CA ARG A 43 3.02 -9.05 11.04
C ARG A 43 2.93 -8.22 9.76
N MET A 44 3.22 -8.81 8.62
CA MET A 44 3.18 -8.08 7.35
C MET A 44 1.75 -7.74 6.95
N LEU A 45 1.52 -6.47 6.70
CA LEU A 45 0.32 -6.01 6.02
C LEU A 45 0.26 -6.66 4.63
N THR A 46 -0.93 -7.09 4.20
CA THR A 46 -1.17 -7.59 2.85
C THR A 46 -2.22 -6.74 2.13
N ASN A 47 -2.21 -6.79 0.80
CA ASN A 47 -3.20 -6.05 0.00
C ASN A 47 -4.63 -6.51 0.32
N GLU A 48 -4.85 -7.79 0.59
CA GLU A 48 -6.15 -8.35 0.93
C GLU A 48 -6.67 -7.79 2.26
N ILE A 49 -5.79 -7.59 3.24
CA ILE A 49 -6.14 -6.96 4.51
C ILE A 49 -6.55 -5.51 4.29
N VAL A 50 -5.77 -4.76 3.49
CA VAL A 50 -6.09 -3.38 3.16
C VAL A 50 -7.44 -3.29 2.47
N LEU A 51 -7.67 -4.07 1.42
CA LEU A 51 -8.94 -4.09 0.68
C LEU A 51 -10.12 -4.48 1.57
N LYS A 52 -9.92 -5.43 2.48
CA LYS A 52 -10.95 -5.83 3.46
C LYS A 52 -11.31 -4.68 4.40
N VAL A 53 -10.31 -3.98 4.95
CA VAL A 53 -10.53 -2.87 5.89
C VAL A 53 -11.24 -1.70 5.21
N PHE A 54 -10.88 -1.40 3.97
CA PHE A 54 -11.46 -0.30 3.20
C PHE A 54 -12.72 -0.68 2.40
N SER A 55 -13.20 -1.92 2.52
CA SER A 55 -14.32 -2.42 1.70
C SER A 55 -15.58 -1.58 1.84
N ASP A 56 -15.94 -1.15 3.05
CA ASP A 56 -17.15 -0.34 3.28
C ASP A 56 -17.04 1.03 2.61
N TYR A 57 -15.87 1.66 2.66
CA TYR A 57 -15.58 2.90 1.96
C TYR A 57 -15.67 2.70 0.44
N LEU A 58 -14.96 1.71 -0.10
CA LEU A 58 -14.92 1.44 -1.55
C LEU A 58 -16.30 1.08 -2.12
N ASN A 59 -17.19 0.52 -1.32
CA ASN A 59 -18.58 0.24 -1.73
C ASN A 59 -19.45 1.51 -1.76
N ARG A 60 -19.06 2.56 -1.08
CA ARG A 60 -19.82 3.82 -0.98
C ARG A 60 -19.33 4.87 -1.97
N ASP A 61 -18.03 4.91 -2.19
CA ASP A 61 -17.39 5.84 -3.11
C ASP A 61 -17.45 5.29 -4.54
N THR A 62 -18.14 6.00 -5.42
CA THR A 62 -18.28 5.64 -6.84
C THR A 62 -17.21 6.28 -7.73
N ASP A 63 -16.46 7.21 -7.20
CA ASP A 63 -15.47 7.97 -7.94
C ASP A 63 -14.05 7.40 -7.80
N PHE A 64 -13.85 6.40 -6.94
CA PHE A 64 -12.59 5.70 -6.77
C PHE A 64 -12.75 4.18 -6.86
N GLU A 65 -11.84 3.54 -7.56
CA GLU A 65 -11.77 2.09 -7.69
C GLU A 65 -10.34 1.60 -7.51
N VAL A 66 -10.19 0.38 -7.02
CA VAL A 66 -8.92 -0.32 -6.95
C VAL A 66 -8.92 -1.44 -7.97
N VAL A 67 -7.98 -1.38 -8.91
CA VAL A 67 -7.82 -2.37 -9.97
C VAL A 67 -6.46 -3.04 -9.89
N LEU A 68 -6.41 -4.33 -10.22
CA LEU A 68 -5.15 -5.06 -10.36
C LEU A 68 -4.64 -4.91 -11.78
N THR A 69 -3.46 -4.31 -11.92
CA THR A 69 -2.77 -4.14 -13.19
C THR A 69 -1.51 -5.00 -13.23
N SER A 70 -0.84 -5.03 -14.37
CA SER A 70 0.48 -5.69 -14.49
C SER A 70 1.58 -5.07 -13.61
N ARG A 71 1.32 -3.90 -13.03
CA ARG A 71 2.22 -3.16 -12.12
C ARG A 71 1.81 -3.26 -10.66
N GLY A 72 0.85 -4.10 -10.33
CA GLY A 72 0.27 -4.25 -9.00
C GLY A 72 -1.08 -3.55 -8.86
N TYR A 73 -1.51 -3.32 -7.64
CA TYR A 73 -2.74 -2.60 -7.38
C TYR A 73 -2.60 -1.13 -7.75
N THR A 74 -3.64 -0.61 -8.36
CA THR A 74 -3.69 0.77 -8.87
C THR A 74 -4.99 1.40 -8.40
N VAL A 75 -4.90 2.56 -7.77
CA VAL A 75 -6.07 3.37 -7.41
C VAL A 75 -6.42 4.23 -8.61
N MET A 76 -7.66 4.12 -9.06
CA MET A 76 -8.22 4.85 -10.18
C MET A 76 -9.26 5.86 -9.67
N GLY A 77 -9.27 7.05 -10.24
CA GLY A 77 -10.26 8.08 -9.97
C GLY A 77 -11.07 8.40 -11.23
N PHE A 78 -12.38 8.57 -11.07
CA PHE A 78 -13.26 8.95 -12.16
C PHE A 78 -13.35 10.48 -12.29
N ASP A 79 -13.03 10.97 -13.48
CA ASP A 79 -13.18 12.39 -13.81
C ASP A 79 -14.58 12.64 -14.39
N ASN A 80 -15.45 13.24 -13.60
CA ASN A 80 -16.82 13.56 -13.98
C ASN A 80 -16.94 14.54 -15.15
N HIS A 81 -15.93 15.39 -15.40
CA HIS A 81 -15.91 16.33 -16.52
C HIS A 81 -15.55 15.65 -17.83
N ARG A 82 -14.58 14.74 -17.79
CA ARG A 82 -14.10 14.00 -18.96
C ARG A 82 -14.85 12.71 -19.20
N GLN A 83 -15.60 12.24 -18.19
CA GLN A 83 -16.27 10.94 -18.19
C GLN A 83 -15.28 9.79 -18.42
N ASP A 84 -14.14 9.84 -17.77
CA ASP A 84 -13.03 8.90 -17.96
C ASP A 84 -12.36 8.52 -16.63
N TRP A 85 -11.79 7.33 -16.60
CA TRP A 85 -10.99 6.85 -15.47
C TRP A 85 -9.52 7.23 -15.63
N ASN A 86 -8.95 7.81 -14.60
CA ASN A 86 -7.55 8.18 -14.57
C ASN A 86 -6.83 7.43 -13.43
N THR A 87 -5.58 7.07 -13.67
CA THR A 87 -4.72 6.54 -12.62
C THR A 87 -4.41 7.65 -11.61
N VAL A 88 -4.73 7.39 -10.35
CA VAL A 88 -4.34 8.24 -9.22
C VAL A 88 -2.99 7.81 -8.70
N ASP A 89 -2.88 6.53 -8.26
CA ASP A 89 -1.66 5.99 -7.71
C ASP A 89 -1.38 4.55 -8.17
N TYR A 90 -0.10 4.25 -8.40
CA TYR A 90 0.42 2.89 -8.48
C TYR A 90 0.89 2.45 -7.10
N CYS A 91 0.34 1.36 -6.61
CA CYS A 91 0.59 0.87 -5.26
C CYS A 91 1.37 -0.46 -5.30
N PRO A 92 2.71 -0.40 -5.31
CA PRO A 92 3.53 -1.60 -5.40
C PRO A 92 3.58 -2.39 -4.09
N THR A 93 3.19 -1.79 -2.97
CA THR A 93 3.17 -2.40 -1.65
C THR A 93 1.83 -2.21 -0.96
N PRO A 94 1.47 -3.07 0.01
CA PRO A 94 0.25 -2.90 0.80
C PRO A 94 0.19 -1.56 1.55
N GLU A 95 1.33 -1.07 2.03
CA GLU A 95 1.43 0.22 2.70
C GLU A 95 1.11 1.37 1.74
N ALA A 96 1.65 1.32 0.52
CA ALA A 96 1.33 2.32 -0.50
C ALA A 96 -0.16 2.30 -0.88
N LEU A 97 -0.77 1.10 -0.96
CA LEU A 97 -2.21 0.96 -1.20
C LEU A 97 -3.02 1.55 -0.04
N ARG A 98 -2.66 1.25 1.21
CA ARG A 98 -3.32 1.83 2.38
C ARG A 98 -3.24 3.36 2.36
N ASP A 99 -2.07 3.91 2.15
CA ASP A 99 -1.84 5.36 2.22
C ASP A 99 -2.58 6.08 1.08
N SER A 100 -2.62 5.52 -0.12
CA SER A 100 -3.43 6.05 -1.23
C SER A 100 -4.93 6.01 -0.93
N LEU A 101 -5.42 4.92 -0.34
CA LEU A 101 -6.83 4.81 0.05
C LEU A 101 -7.19 5.72 1.23
N LEU A 102 -6.27 6.02 2.15
CA LEU A 102 -6.49 7.03 3.19
C LEU A 102 -6.67 8.43 2.59
N ASN A 103 -5.87 8.80 1.60
CA ASN A 103 -6.01 10.08 0.91
C ASN A 103 -7.33 10.17 0.12
N ALA A 104 -7.71 9.11 -0.56
CA ALA A 104 -9.00 9.04 -1.27
C ALA A 104 -10.19 9.12 -0.29
N TYR A 105 -10.08 8.42 0.84
CA TYR A 105 -11.07 8.47 1.92
C TYR A 105 -11.25 9.89 2.49
N GLU A 106 -10.16 10.62 2.70
CA GLU A 106 -10.20 12.01 3.15
C GLU A 106 -11.03 12.88 2.20
N SER A 107 -10.73 12.82 0.90
CA SER A 107 -11.45 13.58 -0.13
C SER A 107 -12.93 13.20 -0.19
N PHE A 108 -13.25 11.92 -0.05
CA PHE A 108 -14.63 11.43 0.01
C PHE A 108 -15.38 11.98 1.23
N ARG A 109 -14.76 11.95 2.42
CA ARG A 109 -15.36 12.47 3.64
C ARG A 109 -15.51 13.98 3.62
N GLU A 110 -14.53 14.69 3.07
CA GLU A 110 -14.64 16.14 2.86
C GLU A 110 -15.87 16.48 2.01
N LEU A 111 -16.03 15.79 0.88
CA LEU A 111 -17.19 15.99 0.00
C LEU A 111 -18.51 15.61 0.68
N GLU A 112 -18.57 14.51 1.45
CA GLU A 112 -19.77 14.13 2.21
C GLU A 112 -20.17 15.19 3.23
N ILE A 113 -19.20 15.80 3.92
CA ILE A 113 -19.45 16.76 4.99
C ILE A 113 -19.77 18.15 4.42
N THR A 114 -19.03 18.60 3.42
CA THR A 114 -19.12 19.96 2.90
C THR A 114 -20.07 20.09 1.71
N GLY A 115 -20.36 18.98 1.02
CA GLY A 115 -21.08 19.01 -0.27
C GLY A 115 -20.28 19.69 -1.39
N GLY A 116 -19.01 20.01 -1.16
CA GLY A 116 -18.16 20.79 -2.07
C GLY A 116 -18.43 22.30 -2.08
N ASP A 117 -19.30 22.78 -1.19
CA ASP A 117 -19.74 24.20 -1.16
C ASP A 117 -18.95 25.06 -0.17
N ARG A 118 -18.19 24.45 0.73
CA ARG A 118 -17.42 25.15 1.76
C ARG A 118 -16.17 24.35 2.17
N ASP A 119 -15.27 25.00 2.87
CA ASP A 119 -14.12 24.32 3.50
C ASP A 119 -14.55 23.58 4.77
N LEU A 120 -13.74 22.61 5.18
CA LEU A 120 -13.87 21.91 6.46
C LEU A 120 -13.59 22.86 7.62
N THR A 121 -14.28 22.64 8.72
CA THR A 121 -13.93 23.26 10.00
C THR A 121 -12.84 22.45 10.69
N GLU A 122 -12.06 23.06 11.60
CA GLU A 122 -11.02 22.38 12.38
C GLU A 122 -11.54 21.11 13.11
N LYS A 123 -12.79 21.15 13.54
CA LYS A 123 -13.43 19.98 14.18
C LYS A 123 -13.72 18.84 13.22
N GLU A 124 -14.15 19.17 12.02
CA GLU A 124 -14.44 18.19 10.95
C GLU A 124 -13.15 17.58 10.41
N GLU A 125 -12.09 18.37 10.24
CA GLU A 125 -10.75 17.89 9.92
C GLU A 125 -10.23 16.91 10.98
N ALA A 126 -10.33 17.29 12.25
CA ALA A 126 -9.93 16.43 13.35
C ALA A 126 -10.71 15.11 13.38
N GLN A 127 -11.99 15.14 13.04
CA GLN A 127 -12.82 13.93 12.92
C GLN A 127 -12.32 13.00 11.80
N ILE A 128 -12.03 13.55 10.62
CA ILE A 128 -11.50 12.76 9.50
C ILE A 128 -10.17 12.12 9.85
N ILE A 129 -9.27 12.87 10.50
CA ILE A 129 -7.98 12.36 10.97
C ILE A 129 -8.17 11.20 11.97
N GLU A 130 -9.13 11.30 12.87
CA GLU A 130 -9.46 10.24 13.82
C GLU A 130 -9.97 8.98 13.09
N GLU A 131 -10.83 9.14 12.09
CA GLU A 131 -11.35 8.06 11.24
C GLU A 131 -10.21 7.38 10.46
N GLN A 132 -9.28 8.14 9.87
CA GLN A 132 -8.09 7.63 9.18
C GLN A 132 -7.17 6.83 10.13
N ASN A 133 -6.94 7.35 11.33
CA ASN A 133 -6.16 6.65 12.35
C ASN A 133 -6.81 5.33 12.76
N ALA A 134 -8.15 5.31 12.87
CA ALA A 134 -8.89 4.09 13.17
C ALA A 134 -8.77 3.04 12.05
N LEU A 135 -8.83 3.45 10.78
CA LEU A 135 -8.61 2.57 9.63
C LEU A 135 -7.18 1.99 9.61
N THR A 136 -6.19 2.82 9.89
CA THR A 136 -4.78 2.39 10.01
C THR A 136 -4.62 1.35 11.13
N ALA A 137 -5.17 1.63 12.31
CA ALA A 137 -5.14 0.70 13.43
C ALA A 137 -5.86 -0.62 13.14
N LEU A 138 -6.94 -0.59 12.35
CA LEU A 138 -7.62 -1.80 11.90
C LEU A 138 -6.75 -2.64 10.97
N CYS A 139 -6.03 -2.02 10.04
CA CYS A 139 -5.07 -2.71 9.18
C CYS A 139 -4.00 -3.43 10.01
N GLU A 140 -3.42 -2.76 11.00
CA GLU A 140 -2.42 -3.34 11.89
C GLU A 140 -2.98 -4.48 12.74
N LYS A 141 -4.20 -4.32 13.26
CA LYS A 141 -4.90 -5.35 14.03
C LYS A 141 -5.21 -6.59 13.21
N GLU A 142 -5.67 -6.43 11.97
CA GLU A 142 -5.94 -7.57 11.08
C GLU A 142 -4.64 -8.26 10.65
N ALA A 143 -3.58 -7.50 10.36
CA ALA A 143 -2.26 -8.06 10.07
C ALA A 143 -1.73 -8.91 11.24
N ALA A 144 -1.93 -8.46 12.49
CA ALA A 144 -1.54 -9.20 13.67
C ALA A 144 -2.34 -10.51 13.87
N LYS A 145 -3.59 -10.59 13.43
CA LYS A 145 -4.42 -11.81 13.53
C LYS A 145 -4.00 -12.91 12.56
N CYS A 146 -3.51 -12.54 11.36
CA CYS A 146 -3.05 -13.50 10.37
C CYS A 146 -1.75 -14.22 10.78
N SER A 147 -1.13 -13.77 11.87
CA SER A 147 0.11 -14.32 12.45
C SER A 147 -0.14 -15.42 13.51
N SER A 148 -1.37 -15.75 13.75
CA SER A 148 -1.76 -16.78 14.74
C SER A 148 -2.14 -18.10 14.03
#